data_39df68600c3aaa5482a42108bd1687dc
#
_entry.id   39df68600c3aaa5482a42108bd1687dc
#
_cell.length_a   1.000
_cell.length_b   1.000
_cell.length_c   1.000
_cell.angle_alpha   90.00
_cell.angle_beta   90.00
_cell.angle_gamma   90.00
#
_symmetry.space_group_name_H-M   'P 1'
#
loop_
_entity.id
_entity.type
_entity.pdbx_description
1 polymer ?
#
loop_
_entity_poly.entity_id
_entity_poly.type
_entity_poly.pdbx_seq_one_letter_code
_entity_poly.pdbx_strand_id
1 'polypeptide(L)'
;MAQASEYQKRQDGSSTVFEVTPAAAPKFMWMLIMGGICCVLGLFTFPCGIAFLALGAAALWFGWSYDARPKAHKQNSSFRVTAEAIEANGQTFKKEDIHRLIIKNGMSNEVVTGPNVLVPVSGSMAQGMMQRAKVAASAHGLELETGGKAHLLAGGMDATTAFGLLTDVCKVIGLKAT
;
A
#
# COMPACT_ATOMS: atom_id res chain seq x y z
N MET A 1 -5.36 15.38 4.98
CA MET A 1 -6.04 14.24 4.34
C MET A 1 -4.97 13.32 3.79
N ALA A 2 -5.04 12.00 4.01
CA ALA A 2 -4.12 11.08 3.37
C ALA A 2 -4.47 11.02 1.87
N GLN A 3 -3.47 11.05 1.00
CA GLN A 3 -3.68 10.88 -0.43
C GLN A 3 -4.16 9.45 -0.67
N ALA A 4 -5.31 9.30 -1.30
CA ALA A 4 -5.83 8.00 -1.72
C ALA A 4 -4.91 7.39 -2.77
N SER A 5 -4.90 6.07 -2.90
CA SER A 5 -4.26 5.43 -4.03
C SER A 5 -5.03 5.74 -5.30
N GLU A 6 -4.32 5.84 -6.41
CA GLU A 6 -4.92 6.14 -7.72
C GLU A 6 -4.25 5.28 -8.79
N TYR A 7 -5.02 4.87 -9.79
CA TYR A 7 -4.44 4.31 -10.99
C TYR A 7 -4.94 5.02 -12.24
N GLN A 8 -4.07 5.14 -13.21
CA GLN A 8 -4.37 5.71 -14.51
C GLN A 8 -4.27 4.62 -15.57
N LYS A 9 -5.21 4.66 -16.51
CA LYS A 9 -5.30 3.73 -17.62
C LYS A 9 -5.05 4.49 -18.91
N ARG A 10 -4.01 4.11 -19.62
CA ARG A 10 -3.65 4.70 -20.91
C ARG A 10 -3.65 3.63 -21.98
N GLN A 11 -4.37 3.88 -23.06
CA GLN A 11 -4.36 3.00 -24.22
C GLN A 11 -3.17 3.38 -25.13
N ASP A 12 -2.36 2.39 -25.47
CA ASP A 12 -1.20 2.50 -26.34
C ASP A 12 -1.31 1.46 -27.47
N GLY A 13 -1.99 1.85 -28.56
CA GLY A 13 -2.31 0.95 -29.66
C GLY A 13 -3.19 -0.22 -29.23
N SER A 14 -2.67 -1.44 -29.37
CA SER A 14 -3.35 -2.68 -28.95
C SER A 14 -3.13 -3.04 -27.47
N SER A 15 -2.32 -2.29 -26.76
CA SER A 15 -1.98 -2.50 -25.36
C SER A 15 -2.61 -1.43 -24.46
N THR A 16 -2.83 -1.78 -23.20
CA THR A 16 -3.25 -0.86 -22.16
C THR A 16 -2.18 -0.79 -21.09
N VAL A 17 -1.68 0.40 -20.84
CA VAL A 17 -0.70 0.67 -19.78
C VAL A 17 -1.46 1.13 -18.53
N PHE A 18 -1.18 0.50 -17.42
CA PHE A 18 -1.67 0.87 -16.10
C PHE A 18 -0.53 1.47 -15.29
N GLU A 19 -0.73 2.69 -14.82
CA GLU A 19 0.18 3.37 -13.91
C GLU A 19 -0.50 3.51 -12.56
N VAL A 20 0.11 2.97 -11.51
CA VAL A 20 -0.45 2.93 -10.17
C VAL A 20 0.40 3.78 -9.24
N THR A 21 -0.25 4.75 -8.61
CA THR A 21 0.33 5.58 -7.56
C THR A 21 -0.14 5.06 -6.20
N PRO A 22 0.77 4.59 -5.34
CA PRO A 22 0.41 4.07 -4.03
C PRO A 22 -0.16 5.17 -3.13
N ALA A 23 -1.03 4.79 -2.20
CA ALA A 23 -1.53 5.69 -1.18
C ALA A 23 -0.39 6.26 -0.34
N ALA A 24 -0.53 7.50 0.11
CA ALA A 24 0.43 8.10 1.03
C ALA A 24 0.51 7.28 2.33
N ALA A 25 1.72 7.18 2.88
CA ALA A 25 1.93 6.50 4.16
C ALA A 25 1.11 7.18 5.27
N PRO A 26 0.37 6.40 6.09
CA PRO A 26 -0.31 6.96 7.24
C PRO A 26 0.72 7.45 8.27
N LYS A 27 0.65 8.74 8.60
CA LYS A 27 1.55 9.36 9.59
C LYS A 27 1.22 8.91 11.00
N PHE A 28 2.24 8.72 11.83
CA PHE A 28 2.10 8.37 13.23
C PHE A 28 1.82 9.61 14.08
N MET A 29 0.55 10.11 14.02
CA MET A 29 0.14 11.35 14.70
C MET A 29 0.46 11.36 16.20
N TRP A 30 0.34 10.22 16.89
CA TRP A 30 0.71 10.11 18.28
C TRP A 30 2.19 10.42 18.54
N MET A 31 3.09 9.89 17.72
CA MET A 31 4.52 10.19 17.83
C MET A 31 4.83 11.65 17.52
N LEU A 32 4.11 12.26 16.60
CA LEU A 32 4.26 13.68 16.29
C LEU A 32 3.83 14.55 17.48
N ILE A 33 2.71 14.24 18.13
CA ILE A 33 2.22 14.95 19.31
C ILE A 33 3.21 14.79 20.47
N MET A 34 3.60 13.55 20.80
CA MET A 34 4.54 13.26 21.87
C MET A 34 5.92 13.88 21.63
N GLY A 35 6.39 13.82 20.39
CA GLY A 35 7.64 14.46 19.97
C GLY A 35 7.61 15.97 20.18
N GLY A 36 6.50 16.60 19.78
CA GLY A 36 6.28 18.03 20.01
C GLY A 36 6.30 18.40 21.50
N ILE A 37 5.58 17.65 22.33
CA ILE A 37 5.56 17.87 23.80
C ILE A 37 6.97 17.71 24.37
N CYS A 38 7.69 16.67 24.01
CA CYS A 38 9.08 16.47 24.48
C CYS A 38 10.00 17.61 24.06
N CYS A 39 9.88 18.12 22.84
CA CYS A 39 10.67 19.28 22.41
C CYS A 39 10.37 20.54 23.23
N VAL A 40 9.08 20.82 23.48
CA VAL A 40 8.67 21.97 24.31
C VAL A 40 9.22 21.84 25.73
N LEU A 41 9.03 20.70 26.38
CA LEU A 41 9.56 20.45 27.72
C LEU A 41 11.10 20.58 27.77
N GLY A 42 11.78 20.09 26.73
CA GLY A 42 13.24 20.18 26.62
C GLY A 42 13.74 21.64 26.56
N LEU A 43 13.00 22.50 25.88
CA LEU A 43 13.34 23.93 25.82
C LEU A 43 13.18 24.64 27.17
N PHE A 44 12.12 24.32 27.92
CA PHE A 44 11.88 24.93 29.24
C PHE A 44 12.81 24.44 30.35
N THR A 45 13.40 23.25 30.18
CA THR A 45 14.29 22.64 31.20
C THR A 45 15.77 22.70 30.83
N PHE A 46 16.15 23.57 29.89
CA PHE A 46 17.55 23.76 29.49
C PHE A 46 18.44 24.17 30.69
N PRO A 47 19.67 23.63 30.84
CA PRO A 47 20.36 22.71 29.92
C PRO A 47 20.04 21.21 30.11
N CYS A 48 19.38 20.81 31.21
CA CYS A 48 19.03 19.41 31.50
C CYS A 48 18.05 18.80 30.47
N GLY A 49 17.32 19.64 29.76
CA GLY A 49 16.33 19.23 28.77
C GLY A 49 16.88 18.73 27.43
N ILE A 50 18.20 18.71 27.24
CA ILE A 50 18.82 18.27 25.97
C ILE A 50 18.40 16.85 25.60
N ALA A 51 18.24 15.95 26.58
CA ALA A 51 17.78 14.59 26.34
C ALA A 51 16.33 14.56 25.82
N PHE A 52 15.45 15.43 26.35
CA PHE A 52 14.06 15.56 25.87
C PHE A 52 14.00 16.13 24.46
N LEU A 53 14.87 17.08 24.12
CA LEU A 53 14.97 17.61 22.75
C LEU A 53 15.40 16.53 21.78
N ALA A 54 16.40 15.71 22.10
CA ALA A 54 16.87 14.62 21.27
C ALA A 54 15.77 13.55 21.07
N LEU A 55 15.08 13.15 22.13
CA LEU A 55 13.97 12.21 22.08
C LEU A 55 12.80 12.76 21.28
N GLY A 56 12.47 14.03 21.48
CA GLY A 56 11.41 14.71 20.75
C GLY A 56 11.71 14.78 19.25
N ALA A 57 12.92 15.20 18.88
CA ALA A 57 13.36 15.23 17.49
C ALA A 57 13.33 13.84 16.83
N ALA A 58 13.82 12.80 17.54
CA ALA A 58 13.76 11.43 17.06
C ALA A 58 12.32 10.94 16.86
N ALA A 59 11.42 11.23 17.81
CA ALA A 59 9.99 10.86 17.69
C ALA A 59 9.30 11.58 16.53
N LEU A 60 9.59 12.88 16.32
CA LEU A 60 9.08 13.64 15.19
C LEU A 60 9.56 13.06 13.85
N TRP A 61 10.87 12.79 13.76
CA TRP A 61 11.46 12.16 12.57
C TRP A 61 10.82 10.81 12.27
N PHE A 62 10.73 9.94 13.27
CA PHE A 62 10.16 8.61 13.11
C PHE A 62 8.67 8.66 12.77
N GLY A 63 7.90 9.51 13.47
CA GLY A 63 6.47 9.68 13.23
C GLY A 63 6.15 10.22 11.83
N TRP A 64 7.07 10.97 11.23
CA TRP A 64 6.90 11.54 9.90
C TRP A 64 7.34 10.58 8.78
N SER A 65 8.49 9.91 8.95
CA SER A 65 9.18 9.16 7.88
C SER A 65 8.93 7.67 7.90
N TYR A 66 8.44 7.11 9.03
CA TYR A 66 8.25 5.68 9.15
C TYR A 66 7.03 5.18 8.36
N ASP A 67 7.28 4.23 7.47
CA ASP A 67 6.24 3.49 6.74
C ASP A 67 6.50 1.99 6.91
N ALA A 68 5.54 1.29 7.54
CA ALA A 68 5.64 -0.13 7.84
C ALA A 68 5.34 -1.04 6.63
N ARG A 69 4.87 -0.48 5.50
CA ARG A 69 4.55 -1.26 4.30
C ARG A 69 5.81 -1.85 3.66
N PRO A 70 5.71 -2.98 2.96
CA PRO A 70 6.80 -3.52 2.15
C PRO A 70 7.30 -2.52 1.11
N LYS A 71 8.59 -2.54 0.78
CA LYS A 71 9.19 -1.59 -0.18
C LYS A 71 8.46 -1.56 -1.52
N ALA A 72 8.05 -2.72 -2.03
CA ALA A 72 7.33 -2.84 -3.28
C ALA A 72 5.94 -2.14 -3.27
N HIS A 73 5.34 -1.94 -2.08
CA HIS A 73 4.07 -1.24 -1.91
C HIS A 73 4.22 0.29 -1.72
N LYS A 74 5.43 0.82 -1.79
CA LYS A 74 5.73 2.26 -1.63
C LYS A 74 6.09 2.95 -2.93
N GLN A 75 6.35 2.17 -3.97
CA GLN A 75 6.83 2.66 -5.25
C GLN A 75 5.69 2.70 -6.27
N ASN A 76 5.74 3.69 -7.16
CA ASN A 76 4.87 3.72 -8.31
C ASN A 76 5.14 2.47 -9.16
N SER A 77 4.08 1.85 -9.63
CA SER A 77 4.14 0.66 -10.46
C SER A 77 3.56 0.97 -11.82
N SER A 78 4.20 0.47 -12.87
CA SER A 78 3.69 0.56 -14.23
C SER A 78 3.80 -0.81 -14.89
N PHE A 79 2.71 -1.24 -15.51
CA PHE A 79 2.67 -2.50 -16.24
C PHE A 79 1.75 -2.37 -17.46
N ARG A 80 2.02 -3.21 -18.45
CA ARG A 80 1.29 -3.23 -19.73
C ARG A 80 0.48 -4.50 -19.86
N VAL A 81 -0.74 -4.37 -20.32
CA VAL A 81 -1.68 -5.48 -20.53
C VAL A 81 -2.11 -5.49 -21.99
N THR A 82 -2.01 -6.65 -22.62
CA THR A 82 -2.53 -6.95 -23.94
C THR A 82 -3.60 -8.04 -23.83
N ALA A 83 -4.28 -8.38 -24.92
CA ALA A 83 -5.23 -9.50 -24.92
C ALA A 83 -4.53 -10.88 -24.69
N GLU A 84 -3.21 -10.96 -24.88
CA GLU A 84 -2.45 -12.22 -24.87
C GLU A 84 -1.43 -12.31 -23.75
N ALA A 85 -1.01 -11.18 -23.16
CA ALA A 85 0.06 -11.17 -22.15
C ALA A 85 -0.04 -9.96 -21.21
N ILE A 86 0.61 -10.09 -20.05
CA ILE A 86 0.89 -9.01 -19.11
C ILE A 86 2.41 -8.82 -19.03
N GLU A 87 2.87 -7.58 -19.23
CA GLU A 87 4.28 -7.20 -19.11
C GLU A 87 4.46 -6.36 -17.87
N ALA A 88 5.22 -6.83 -16.91
CA ALA A 88 5.50 -6.12 -15.66
C ALA A 88 6.94 -6.41 -15.19
N ASN A 89 7.61 -5.38 -14.66
CA ASN A 89 8.96 -5.51 -14.08
C ASN A 89 9.99 -6.16 -15.05
N GLY A 90 9.85 -5.92 -16.36
CA GLY A 90 10.72 -6.52 -17.39
C GLY A 90 10.46 -7.99 -17.69
N GLN A 91 9.38 -8.55 -17.18
CA GLN A 91 8.93 -9.92 -17.45
C GLN A 91 7.61 -9.90 -18.23
N THR A 92 7.46 -10.86 -19.14
CA THR A 92 6.23 -11.07 -19.91
C THR A 92 5.56 -12.35 -19.47
N PHE A 93 4.31 -12.25 -19.05
CA PHE A 93 3.48 -13.37 -18.61
C PHE A 93 2.40 -13.61 -19.66
N LYS A 94 2.46 -14.78 -20.34
CA LYS A 94 1.46 -15.14 -21.33
C LYS A 94 0.15 -15.48 -20.64
N LYS A 95 -0.97 -15.13 -21.27
CA LYS A 95 -2.33 -15.42 -20.77
C LYS A 95 -2.53 -16.89 -20.41
N GLU A 96 -1.95 -17.80 -21.18
CA GLU A 96 -2.03 -19.26 -21.00
C GLU A 96 -1.39 -19.73 -19.69
N ASP A 97 -0.34 -19.00 -19.23
CA ASP A 97 0.41 -19.34 -18.02
C ASP A 97 -0.19 -18.66 -16.77
N ILE A 98 -1.14 -17.75 -16.95
CA ILE A 98 -1.78 -17.02 -15.85
C ILE A 98 -2.90 -17.89 -15.26
N HIS A 99 -2.71 -18.36 -14.04
CA HIS A 99 -3.74 -19.11 -13.33
C HIS A 99 -4.84 -18.19 -12.81
N ARG A 100 -4.45 -17.08 -12.16
CA ARG A 100 -5.40 -16.09 -11.63
C ARG A 100 -4.70 -14.78 -11.28
N LEU A 101 -5.52 -13.74 -11.19
CA LEU A 101 -5.15 -12.45 -10.59
C LEU A 101 -5.81 -12.37 -9.21
N ILE A 102 -5.04 -12.02 -8.20
CA ILE A 102 -5.49 -11.95 -6.81
C ILE A 102 -5.15 -10.61 -6.20
N ILE A 103 -5.99 -10.16 -5.28
CA ILE A 103 -5.67 -9.03 -4.41
C ILE A 103 -5.18 -9.60 -3.10
N LYS A 104 -3.98 -9.20 -2.69
CA LYS A 104 -3.36 -9.62 -1.45
C LYS A 104 -3.01 -8.43 -0.59
N ASN A 105 -3.23 -8.56 0.70
CA ASN A 105 -2.78 -7.54 1.63
C ASN A 105 -1.33 -7.79 2.02
N GLY A 106 -0.44 -6.85 1.69
CA GLY A 106 1.00 -6.97 1.94
C GLY A 106 1.41 -6.99 3.42
N MET A 107 0.48 -6.66 4.34
CA MET A 107 0.72 -6.68 5.79
C MET A 107 0.21 -7.95 6.46
N SER A 108 -0.97 -8.44 6.10
CA SER A 108 -1.58 -9.66 6.69
C SER A 108 -1.31 -10.90 5.87
N ASN A 109 -0.83 -10.75 4.66
CA ASN A 109 -0.62 -11.85 3.71
C ASN A 109 -1.92 -12.57 3.30
N GLU A 110 -3.08 -11.98 3.61
CA GLU A 110 -4.40 -12.52 3.27
C GLU A 110 -4.80 -12.16 1.85
N VAL A 111 -5.43 -13.13 1.18
CA VAL A 111 -6.08 -12.91 -0.11
C VAL A 111 -7.45 -12.28 0.15
N VAL A 112 -7.70 -11.13 -0.46
CA VAL A 112 -8.94 -10.37 -0.29
C VAL A 112 -9.90 -10.76 -1.40
N THR A 113 -11.01 -11.38 -1.04
CA THR A 113 -12.02 -11.91 -1.98
C THR A 113 -13.21 -11.00 -2.20
N GLY A 114 -13.23 -9.78 -1.60
CA GLY A 114 -14.34 -8.84 -1.77
C GLY A 114 -14.02 -7.43 -1.27
N PRO A 115 -14.75 -6.39 -1.73
CA PRO A 115 -14.49 -4.99 -1.41
C PRO A 115 -14.79 -4.61 0.05
N ASN A 116 -15.38 -5.49 0.85
CA ASN A 116 -15.94 -5.20 2.18
C ASN A 116 -15.25 -5.96 3.32
N VAL A 117 -13.95 -6.18 3.27
CA VAL A 117 -13.24 -6.72 4.43
C VAL A 117 -12.95 -5.59 5.43
N LEU A 118 -13.99 -5.19 6.15
CA LEU A 118 -13.84 -4.43 7.39
C LEU A 118 -13.42 -5.43 8.46
N VAL A 119 -12.15 -5.44 8.83
CA VAL A 119 -11.70 -6.16 10.02
C VAL A 119 -12.25 -5.41 11.23
N PRO A 120 -13.18 -6.00 12.03
CA PRO A 120 -13.71 -5.35 13.21
C PRO A 120 -12.60 -5.24 14.26
N VAL A 121 -12.15 -4.03 14.53
CA VAL A 121 -11.21 -3.75 15.63
C VAL A 121 -12.04 -3.52 16.90
N SER A 122 -12.17 -4.53 17.73
CA SER A 122 -12.76 -4.40 19.06
C SER A 122 -11.76 -3.85 20.07
N GLY A 123 -12.17 -2.80 20.74
CA GLY A 123 -11.79 -2.10 21.95
C GLY A 123 -10.44 -2.31 22.65
N SER A 124 -9.92 -1.23 23.17
CA SER A 124 -8.94 -1.00 24.26
C SER A 124 -7.44 -1.31 24.11
N MET A 125 -6.96 -2.03 23.13
CA MET A 125 -5.53 -1.94 22.68
C MET A 125 -5.37 -0.90 21.53
N ALA A 126 -6.14 0.16 21.62
CA ALA A 126 -6.73 0.83 20.46
C ALA A 126 -5.76 1.58 19.53
N GLN A 127 -4.69 2.21 20.03
CA GLN A 127 -3.93 3.13 19.17
C GLN A 127 -2.94 2.43 18.25
N GLY A 128 -2.22 1.44 18.73
CA GLY A 128 -1.28 0.66 17.91
C GLY A 128 -2.01 -0.23 16.89
N MET A 129 -3.17 -0.77 17.27
CA MET A 129 -4.02 -1.56 16.35
C MET A 129 -4.71 -0.69 15.30
N MET A 130 -5.20 0.49 15.66
CA MET A 130 -5.76 1.43 14.69
C MET A 130 -4.73 1.89 13.65
N GLN A 131 -3.50 2.09 14.06
CA GLN A 131 -2.42 2.47 13.15
C GLN A 131 -2.07 1.31 12.20
N ARG A 132 -1.96 0.09 12.72
CA ARG A 132 -1.75 -1.10 11.90
C ARG A 132 -2.91 -1.33 10.93
N ALA A 133 -4.15 -1.13 11.38
CA ALA A 133 -5.32 -1.23 10.52
C ALA A 133 -5.30 -0.18 9.39
N LYS A 134 -4.89 1.07 9.68
CA LYS A 134 -4.74 2.12 8.66
C LYS A 134 -3.66 1.78 7.64
N VAL A 135 -2.52 1.24 8.10
CA VAL A 135 -1.44 0.79 7.21
C VAL A 135 -1.91 -0.39 6.36
N ALA A 136 -2.59 -1.37 6.97
CA ALA A 136 -3.15 -2.53 6.28
C ALA A 136 -4.20 -2.12 5.24
N ALA A 137 -5.06 -1.13 5.54
CA ALA A 137 -6.05 -0.62 4.60
C ALA A 137 -5.46 -0.03 3.31
N SER A 138 -4.20 0.43 3.35
CA SER A 138 -3.47 0.98 2.20
C SER A 138 -2.35 0.07 1.70
N ALA A 139 -2.36 -1.21 2.08
CA ALA A 139 -1.32 -2.18 1.74
C ALA A 139 -1.80 -3.28 0.78
N HIS A 140 -2.90 -3.06 0.05
CA HIS A 140 -3.36 -4.02 -0.94
C HIS A 140 -2.47 -3.97 -2.18
N GLY A 141 -2.19 -5.14 -2.73
CA GLY A 141 -1.46 -5.32 -3.98
C GLY A 141 -2.21 -6.22 -4.93
N LEU A 142 -2.07 -5.95 -6.22
CA LEU A 142 -2.50 -6.83 -7.29
C LEU A 142 -1.35 -7.77 -7.63
N GLU A 143 -1.57 -9.06 -7.45
CA GLU A 143 -0.61 -10.11 -7.76
C GLU A 143 -1.12 -11.01 -8.90
N LEU A 144 -0.19 -11.46 -9.71
CA LEU A 144 -0.40 -12.42 -10.78
C LEU A 144 0.19 -13.76 -10.37
N GLU A 145 -0.59 -14.82 -10.40
CA GLU A 145 -0.14 -16.16 -10.08
C GLU A 145 0.13 -16.95 -11.37
N THR A 146 1.40 -17.41 -11.52
CA THR A 146 1.86 -18.20 -12.64
C THR A 146 2.86 -19.23 -12.17
N GLY A 147 2.76 -20.47 -12.63
CA GLY A 147 3.69 -21.56 -12.29
C GLY A 147 3.86 -21.78 -10.78
N GLY A 148 2.81 -21.54 -9.98
CA GLY A 148 2.85 -21.66 -8.51
C GLY A 148 3.58 -20.53 -7.79
N LYS A 149 3.93 -19.45 -8.50
CA LYS A 149 4.55 -18.25 -7.93
C LYS A 149 3.64 -17.03 -8.10
N ALA A 150 3.60 -16.17 -7.09
CA ALA A 150 2.89 -14.91 -7.14
C ALA A 150 3.87 -13.77 -7.50
N HIS A 151 3.51 -12.97 -8.47
CA HIS A 151 4.27 -11.81 -8.94
C HIS A 151 3.46 -10.54 -8.68
N LEU A 152 4.01 -9.62 -7.92
CA LEU A 152 3.38 -8.34 -7.64
C LEU A 152 3.40 -7.45 -8.90
N LEU A 153 2.23 -7.06 -9.38
CA LEU A 153 2.07 -6.10 -10.48
C LEU A 153 2.04 -4.67 -9.97
N ALA A 154 1.25 -4.43 -8.93
CA ALA A 154 1.12 -3.12 -8.29
C ALA A 154 0.78 -3.28 -6.82
N GLY A 155 1.23 -2.34 -5.97
CA GLY A 155 1.00 -2.40 -4.53
C GLY A 155 0.71 -1.04 -3.91
N GLY A 156 0.40 -1.05 -2.61
CA GLY A 156 0.16 0.18 -1.86
C GLY A 156 -1.20 0.83 -2.11
N MET A 157 -2.17 0.04 -2.53
CA MET A 157 -3.52 0.50 -2.84
C MET A 157 -4.48 0.31 -1.67
N ASP A 158 -5.54 1.11 -1.64
CA ASP A 158 -6.74 0.78 -0.86
C ASP A 158 -7.55 -0.33 -1.57
N ALA A 159 -8.47 -0.96 -0.83
CA ALA A 159 -9.24 -2.08 -1.35
C ALA A 159 -10.07 -1.72 -2.60
N THR A 160 -10.68 -0.54 -2.61
CA THR A 160 -11.54 -0.08 -3.71
C THR A 160 -10.73 0.08 -4.99
N THR A 161 -9.58 0.76 -4.91
CA THR A 161 -8.67 0.96 -6.03
C THR A 161 -8.11 -0.37 -6.54
N ALA A 162 -7.74 -1.28 -5.65
CA ALA A 162 -7.22 -2.60 -6.02
C ALA A 162 -8.27 -3.44 -6.77
N PHE A 163 -9.54 -3.42 -6.32
CA PHE A 163 -10.64 -4.11 -7.03
C PHE A 163 -11.00 -3.47 -8.36
N GLY A 164 -10.97 -2.14 -8.45
CA GLY A 164 -11.15 -1.43 -9.72
C GLY A 164 -10.07 -1.84 -10.72
N LEU A 165 -8.82 -1.81 -10.31
CA LEU A 165 -7.68 -2.22 -11.12
C LEU A 165 -7.78 -3.68 -11.57
N LEU A 166 -8.08 -4.61 -10.65
CA LEU A 166 -8.29 -6.03 -10.97
C LEU A 166 -9.36 -6.21 -12.05
N THR A 167 -10.50 -5.54 -11.88
CA THR A 167 -11.62 -5.62 -12.82
C THR A 167 -11.23 -5.11 -14.21
N ASP A 168 -10.51 -3.99 -14.27
CA ASP A 168 -10.08 -3.41 -15.53
C ASP A 168 -9.01 -4.25 -16.23
N VAL A 169 -8.05 -4.81 -15.48
CA VAL A 169 -7.05 -5.73 -16.03
C VAL A 169 -7.72 -7.00 -16.56
N CYS A 170 -8.66 -7.59 -15.81
CA CYS A 170 -9.41 -8.76 -16.24
C CYS A 170 -10.21 -8.51 -17.53
N LYS A 171 -10.80 -7.32 -17.68
CA LYS A 171 -11.51 -6.94 -18.91
C LYS A 171 -10.58 -6.87 -20.12
N VAL A 172 -9.37 -6.32 -19.96
CA VAL A 172 -8.42 -6.18 -21.08
C VAL A 172 -7.89 -7.54 -21.53
N ILE A 173 -7.49 -8.42 -20.59
CA ILE A 173 -6.95 -9.73 -20.94
C ILE A 173 -8.02 -10.79 -21.21
N GLY A 174 -9.30 -10.49 -20.86
CA GLY A 174 -10.41 -11.42 -21.05
C GLY A 174 -10.41 -12.58 -20.04
N LEU A 175 -9.99 -12.33 -18.80
CA LEU A 175 -10.11 -13.26 -17.67
C LEU A 175 -11.36 -12.92 -16.84
N LYS A 176 -11.92 -13.91 -16.15
CA LYS A 176 -12.98 -13.66 -15.16
C LYS A 176 -12.33 -13.16 -13.86
N ALA A 177 -12.82 -12.04 -13.35
CA ALA A 177 -12.49 -11.62 -11.98
C ALA A 177 -13.15 -12.60 -11.00
N THR A 178 -12.35 -13.36 -10.29
CA THR A 178 -12.82 -14.34 -9.29
C THR A 178 -12.60 -13.79 -7.90
#